data_67fb6fd935328a8b1bdbc41c7602d9ce
#
_entry.id   67fb6fd935328a8b1bdbc41c7602d9ce
#
_cell.length_a   1.000
_cell.length_b   1.000
_cell.length_c   1.000
_cell.angle_alpha   90.00
_cell.angle_beta   90.00
_cell.angle_gamma   90.00
#
_symmetry.space_group_name_H-M   'P 1'
#
loop_
_entity.id
_entity.type
_entity.pdbx_description
1 polymer ?
#
loop_
_entity_poly.entity_id
_entity_poly.type
_entity_poly.pdbx_seq_one_letter_code
_entity_poly.pdbx_strand_id
1 'polypeptide(L)'
;MNFHGLLEQRIAKCGNPICLGMDPVLKLIDPCCPDGSAEDKIKRFYSEILECALKRGVTPAVVKPNSAYYECVSVQTMLVLQQLIADYRSAGIPVILDAKRGDIGKSSAAYATAAYDVYKADAVTVSPWMGSDSVGPFIRENSEGNGAYVLLRTSNKGAHDFQDMSVVRSDDPRDRAEAFYSVADKIMEWDGTLGYLGAVVGATHPEELEKITAYCAAKKHEIPFLIPGVSIPGVPGGQGGDAKTVLTAIANGGGRRKFHVLNSSSGLNFAYQRSGNPANFASDCIDALEKLAESCVL
;
A
#
# COMPACT_ATOMS: atom_id res chain seq x y z
N MET A 1 -13.25 0.23 -15.78
CA MET A 1 -11.89 -0.40 -15.61
C MET A 1 -11.86 -0.97 -14.21
N ASN A 2 -11.41 -2.22 -14.01
CA ASN A 2 -11.24 -2.79 -12.67
C ASN A 2 -9.98 -2.22 -11.98
N PHE A 3 -9.79 -2.54 -10.71
CA PHE A 3 -8.68 -2.01 -9.91
C PHE A 3 -7.30 -2.46 -10.44
N HIS A 4 -7.18 -3.69 -10.89
CA HIS A 4 -5.92 -4.20 -11.48
C HIS A 4 -5.52 -3.37 -12.71
N GLY A 5 -6.46 -3.14 -13.62
CA GLY A 5 -6.22 -2.31 -14.81
C GLY A 5 -5.86 -0.86 -14.48
N LEU A 6 -6.45 -0.28 -13.41
CA LEU A 6 -6.10 1.04 -12.91
C LEU A 6 -4.63 1.10 -12.48
N LEU A 7 -4.16 0.10 -11.71
CA LEU A 7 -2.77 0.02 -11.27
C LEU A 7 -1.80 -0.12 -12.44
N GLU A 8 -2.06 -1.06 -13.35
CA GLU A 8 -1.20 -1.28 -14.52
C GLU A 8 -1.07 -0.02 -15.38
N GLN A 9 -2.20 0.63 -15.68
CA GLN A 9 -2.21 1.87 -16.43
C GLN A 9 -1.42 2.97 -15.70
N ARG A 10 -1.58 3.07 -14.39
CA ARG A 10 -0.89 4.09 -13.60
C ARG A 10 0.62 3.85 -13.53
N ILE A 11 1.05 2.60 -13.26
CA ILE A 11 2.47 2.23 -13.25
C ILE A 11 3.11 2.49 -14.61
N ALA A 12 2.42 2.15 -15.70
CA ALA A 12 2.90 2.42 -17.05
C ALA A 12 3.04 3.92 -17.33
N LYS A 13 2.09 4.74 -16.85
CA LYS A 13 2.09 6.19 -17.06
C LYS A 13 3.20 6.90 -16.29
N CYS A 14 3.42 6.55 -15.03
CA CYS A 14 4.45 7.22 -14.19
C CYS A 14 5.85 6.58 -14.32
N GLY A 15 5.95 5.39 -14.91
CA GLY A 15 7.22 4.71 -15.14
C GLY A 15 7.84 4.05 -13.90
N ASN A 16 7.12 3.98 -12.79
CA ASN A 16 7.62 3.38 -11.54
C ASN A 16 6.50 2.71 -10.74
N PRO A 17 6.81 1.70 -9.88
CA PRO A 17 5.84 1.02 -9.03
C PRO A 17 5.76 1.59 -7.61
N ILE A 18 6.21 2.81 -7.35
CA ILE A 18 6.35 3.34 -6.00
C ILE A 18 5.00 3.74 -5.42
N CYS A 19 4.74 3.28 -4.22
CA CYS A 19 3.67 3.73 -3.34
C CYS A 19 4.25 4.66 -2.27
N LEU A 20 3.91 5.95 -2.31
CA LEU A 20 4.29 6.90 -1.27
C LEU A 20 3.34 6.73 -0.08
N GLY A 21 3.86 6.25 1.06
CA GLY A 21 3.09 6.21 2.30
C GLY A 21 2.93 7.62 2.89
N MET A 22 1.70 7.98 3.25
CA MET A 22 1.40 9.29 3.85
C MET A 22 1.06 9.09 5.33
N ASP A 23 2.10 8.90 6.14
CA ASP A 23 2.02 8.61 7.57
C ASP A 23 2.55 9.85 8.34
N PRO A 24 1.68 10.85 8.69
CA PRO A 24 2.12 12.09 9.31
C PRO A 24 2.64 11.85 10.73
N VAL A 25 3.89 12.25 10.96
CA VAL A 25 4.51 12.28 12.28
C VAL A 25 4.76 13.73 12.63
N LEU A 26 3.89 14.36 13.43
CA LEU A 26 3.92 15.80 13.71
C LEU A 26 5.31 16.28 14.16
N LYS A 27 5.98 15.55 15.04
CA LYS A 27 7.34 15.88 15.50
C LYS A 27 8.35 16.04 14.34
N LEU A 28 8.12 15.35 13.23
CA LEU A 28 8.97 15.42 12.04
C LEU A 28 8.42 16.40 10.99
N ILE A 29 7.15 16.76 11.06
CA ILE A 29 6.53 17.77 10.20
C ILE A 29 6.76 19.18 10.74
N ASP A 30 6.76 19.37 12.05
CA ASP A 30 6.91 20.67 12.71
C ASP A 30 8.12 21.50 12.22
N PRO A 31 9.32 20.93 12.02
CA PRO A 31 10.44 21.69 11.48
C PRO A 31 10.24 22.16 10.03
N CYS A 32 9.43 21.42 9.26
CA CYS A 32 9.13 21.71 7.85
C CYS A 32 8.01 22.74 7.69
N CYS A 33 7.01 22.65 8.59
CA CYS A 33 5.81 23.47 8.59
C CYS A 33 5.60 24.01 10.02
N PRO A 34 6.35 25.04 10.48
CA PRO A 34 6.34 25.47 11.88
C PRO A 34 5.04 26.15 12.29
N ASP A 35 4.32 26.78 11.36
CA ASP A 35 3.15 27.61 11.65
C ASP A 35 1.86 26.83 11.43
N GLY A 36 0.82 27.20 12.22
CA GLY A 36 -0.53 26.68 12.11
C GLY A 36 -0.86 25.52 13.05
N SER A 37 -2.09 25.03 12.96
CA SER A 37 -2.56 23.87 13.72
C SER A 37 -1.93 22.57 13.19
N ALA A 38 -2.10 21.45 13.89
CA ALA A 38 -1.64 20.15 13.42
C ALA A 38 -2.25 19.79 12.06
N GLU A 39 -3.53 20.13 11.87
CA GLU A 39 -4.28 19.97 10.63
C GLU A 39 -3.65 20.76 9.49
N ASP A 40 -3.34 22.04 9.71
CA ASP A 40 -2.72 22.92 8.71
C ASP A 40 -1.34 22.41 8.31
N LYS A 41 -0.53 21.99 9.26
CA LYS A 41 0.81 21.45 9.06
C LYS A 41 0.78 20.17 8.22
N ILE A 42 -0.09 19.22 8.56
CA ILE A 42 -0.24 17.96 7.81
C ILE A 42 -0.69 18.25 6.38
N LYS A 43 -1.73 19.10 6.22
CA LYS A 43 -2.24 19.48 4.92
C LYS A 43 -1.16 20.12 4.07
N ARG A 44 -0.48 21.12 4.60
CA ARG A 44 0.59 21.85 3.92
C ARG A 44 1.72 20.92 3.50
N PHE A 45 2.20 20.06 4.40
CA PHE A 45 3.28 19.13 4.15
C PHE A 45 3.01 18.25 2.93
N TYR A 46 1.87 17.59 2.87
CA TYR A 46 1.54 16.70 1.76
C TYR A 46 1.11 17.43 0.49
N SER A 47 0.55 18.64 0.60
CA SER A 47 0.24 19.48 -0.56
C SER A 47 1.51 19.99 -1.25
N GLU A 48 2.52 20.45 -0.50
CA GLU A 48 3.80 20.89 -1.09
C GLU A 48 4.59 19.74 -1.71
N ILE A 49 4.52 18.52 -1.15
CA ILE A 49 5.08 17.31 -1.79
C ILE A 49 4.38 17.03 -3.12
N LEU A 50 3.04 17.11 -3.17
CA LEU A 50 2.28 16.92 -4.40
C LEU A 50 2.66 17.97 -5.46
N GLU A 51 2.68 19.25 -5.08
CA GLU A 51 3.06 20.34 -5.98
C GLU A 51 4.46 20.16 -6.55
N CYS A 52 5.43 19.78 -5.70
CA CYS A 52 6.79 19.50 -6.12
C CYS A 52 6.85 18.33 -7.10
N ALA A 53 6.12 17.24 -6.81
CA ALA A 53 6.03 16.06 -7.68
C ALA A 53 5.48 16.42 -9.08
N LEU A 54 4.40 17.18 -9.13
CA LEU A 54 3.77 17.62 -10.37
C LEU A 54 4.67 18.56 -11.18
N LYS A 55 5.30 19.53 -10.51
CA LYS A 55 6.23 20.48 -11.15
C LYS A 55 7.43 19.79 -11.77
N ARG A 56 7.94 18.74 -11.13
CA ARG A 56 9.09 17.97 -11.62
C ARG A 56 8.71 16.87 -12.61
N GLY A 57 7.42 16.53 -12.72
CA GLY A 57 6.95 15.39 -13.53
C GLY A 57 7.33 14.02 -12.92
N VAL A 58 7.73 13.98 -11.67
CA VAL A 58 8.13 12.77 -10.93
C VAL A 58 7.06 12.45 -9.89
N THR A 59 6.16 11.51 -10.21
CA THR A 59 5.03 11.16 -9.35
C THR A 59 5.08 9.68 -8.94
N PRO A 60 4.61 9.34 -7.73
CA PRO A 60 4.44 7.94 -7.35
C PRO A 60 3.35 7.28 -8.20
N ALA A 61 3.37 5.95 -8.29
CA ALA A 61 2.28 5.19 -8.91
C ALA A 61 0.98 5.35 -8.13
N VAL A 62 1.07 5.27 -6.81
CA VAL A 62 -0.06 5.45 -5.90
C VAL A 62 0.41 6.13 -4.62
N VAL A 63 -0.52 6.67 -3.83
CA VAL A 63 -0.25 7.10 -2.45
C VAL A 63 -1.07 6.28 -1.47
N LYS A 64 -0.56 6.16 -0.25
CA LYS A 64 -1.18 5.33 0.79
C LYS A 64 -1.20 6.05 2.15
N PRO A 65 -2.18 6.90 2.42
CA PRO A 65 -2.40 7.43 3.76
C PRO A 65 -2.85 6.32 4.72
N ASN A 66 -2.22 6.26 5.89
CA ASN A 66 -2.62 5.36 6.97
C ASN A 66 -3.52 6.13 7.96
N SER A 67 -4.80 5.77 8.03
CA SER A 67 -5.81 6.48 8.82
C SER A 67 -5.43 6.63 10.29
N ALA A 68 -4.73 5.65 10.88
CA ALA A 68 -4.33 5.69 12.27
C ALA A 68 -3.45 6.91 12.63
N TYR A 69 -2.60 7.36 11.70
CA TYR A 69 -1.76 8.55 11.92
C TYR A 69 -2.54 9.85 11.89
N TYR A 70 -3.70 9.86 11.24
CA TYR A 70 -4.63 11.00 11.24
C TYR A 70 -5.56 10.93 12.44
N GLU A 71 -6.18 9.78 12.70
CA GLU A 71 -7.08 9.53 13.83
C GLU A 71 -6.42 9.86 15.18
N CYS A 72 -5.14 9.53 15.37
CA CYS A 72 -4.43 9.77 16.62
C CYS A 72 -4.11 11.25 16.90
N VAL A 73 -4.24 12.13 15.91
CA VAL A 73 -4.01 13.56 16.09
C VAL A 73 -5.28 14.27 16.53
N SER A 74 -6.34 14.19 15.75
CA SER A 74 -7.66 14.76 16.09
C SER A 74 -8.75 14.23 15.16
N VAL A 75 -10.01 14.44 15.52
CA VAL A 75 -11.15 14.16 14.63
C VAL A 75 -11.10 15.05 13.37
N GLN A 76 -10.62 16.27 13.50
CA GLN A 76 -10.50 17.22 12.39
C GLN A 76 -9.48 16.79 11.34
N THR A 77 -8.42 16.08 11.72
CA THR A 77 -7.45 15.54 10.75
C THR A 77 -8.05 14.53 9.80
N MET A 78 -9.19 13.91 10.12
CA MET A 78 -9.91 13.04 9.18
C MET A 78 -10.51 13.83 8.01
N LEU A 79 -10.86 15.10 8.20
CA LEU A 79 -11.27 15.99 7.11
C LEU A 79 -10.05 16.38 6.24
N VAL A 80 -8.88 16.57 6.87
CA VAL A 80 -7.63 16.80 6.13
C VAL A 80 -7.28 15.56 5.29
N LEU A 81 -7.41 14.36 5.85
CA LEU A 81 -7.22 13.11 5.11
C LEU A 81 -8.14 13.03 3.90
N GLN A 82 -9.43 13.33 4.05
CA GLN A 82 -10.39 13.34 2.95
C GLN A 82 -10.00 14.35 1.87
N GLN A 83 -9.57 15.55 2.24
CA GLN A 83 -9.12 16.57 1.30
C GLN A 83 -7.87 16.14 0.54
N LEU A 84 -6.86 15.59 1.23
CA LEU A 84 -5.64 15.09 0.61
C LEU A 84 -5.93 13.95 -0.38
N ILE A 85 -6.85 13.03 -0.05
CA ILE A 85 -7.29 11.99 -0.98
C ILE A 85 -7.86 12.63 -2.26
N ALA A 86 -8.72 13.64 -2.11
CA ALA A 86 -9.31 14.35 -3.26
C ALA A 86 -8.24 15.07 -4.10
N ASP A 87 -7.25 15.72 -3.46
CA ASP A 87 -6.19 16.46 -4.13
C ASP A 87 -5.29 15.53 -4.97
N TYR A 88 -4.85 14.41 -4.39
CA TYR A 88 -4.01 13.42 -5.10
C TYR A 88 -4.78 12.74 -6.24
N ARG A 89 -6.05 12.36 -6.03
CA ARG A 89 -6.90 11.80 -7.10
C ARG A 89 -7.12 12.79 -8.23
N SER A 90 -7.32 14.07 -7.93
CA SER A 90 -7.46 15.13 -8.93
C SER A 90 -6.20 15.33 -9.76
N ALA A 91 -5.03 15.03 -9.19
CA ALA A 91 -3.76 14.98 -9.90
C ALA A 91 -3.54 13.67 -10.70
N GLY A 92 -4.53 12.78 -10.70
CA GLY A 92 -4.48 11.49 -11.39
C GLY A 92 -3.59 10.45 -10.68
N ILE A 93 -3.38 10.58 -9.37
CA ILE A 93 -2.64 9.64 -8.53
C ILE A 93 -3.64 8.86 -7.69
N PRO A 94 -3.82 7.55 -7.92
CA PRO A 94 -4.71 6.71 -7.13
C PRO A 94 -4.33 6.66 -5.65
N VAL A 95 -5.32 6.47 -4.79
CA VAL A 95 -5.14 6.47 -3.33
C VAL A 95 -5.59 5.15 -2.71
N ILE A 96 -4.72 4.52 -1.94
CA ILE A 96 -5.01 3.35 -1.10
C ILE A 96 -5.21 3.85 0.33
N LEU A 97 -6.42 3.78 0.86
CA LEU A 97 -6.69 4.07 2.27
C LEU A 97 -6.21 2.89 3.14
N ASP A 98 -5.13 3.10 3.88
CA ASP A 98 -4.59 2.06 4.78
C ASP A 98 -5.31 2.11 6.13
N ALA A 99 -6.45 1.41 6.23
CA ALA A 99 -7.33 1.39 7.39
C ALA A 99 -7.47 0.02 8.03
N LYS A 100 -6.99 -1.04 7.37
CA LYS A 100 -7.02 -2.44 7.83
C LYS A 100 -8.37 -2.84 8.44
N ARG A 101 -9.46 -2.53 7.71
CA ARG A 101 -10.81 -2.80 8.18
C ARG A 101 -11.06 -4.31 8.35
N GLY A 102 -11.78 -4.67 9.40
CA GLY A 102 -12.12 -6.05 9.72
C GLY A 102 -13.39 -6.05 10.56
N ASP A 103 -14.54 -6.25 9.90
CA ASP A 103 -15.85 -6.34 10.49
C ASP A 103 -16.71 -7.26 9.61
N ILE A 104 -17.92 -7.55 9.95
CA ILE A 104 -18.78 -8.49 9.24
C ILE A 104 -20.04 -7.83 8.67
N GLY A 105 -20.57 -8.43 7.59
CA GLY A 105 -21.90 -8.13 7.07
C GLY A 105 -22.15 -6.63 6.87
N LYS A 106 -23.17 -6.10 7.53
CA LYS A 106 -23.61 -4.69 7.39
C LYS A 106 -22.57 -3.68 7.86
N SER A 107 -21.81 -3.98 8.91
CA SER A 107 -20.73 -3.10 9.39
C SER A 107 -19.58 -3.03 8.37
N SER A 108 -19.21 -4.19 7.78
CA SER A 108 -18.21 -4.21 6.71
C SER A 108 -18.68 -3.43 5.48
N ALA A 109 -19.96 -3.55 5.10
CA ALA A 109 -20.55 -2.75 4.03
C ALA A 109 -20.52 -1.24 4.32
N ALA A 110 -20.76 -0.83 5.58
CA ALA A 110 -20.65 0.56 5.99
C ALA A 110 -19.20 1.08 5.89
N TYR A 111 -18.20 0.26 6.26
CA TYR A 111 -16.79 0.61 6.06
C TYR A 111 -16.40 0.71 4.58
N ALA A 112 -16.93 -0.15 3.73
CA ALA A 112 -16.73 -0.04 2.28
C ALA A 112 -17.33 1.27 1.72
N THR A 113 -18.54 1.62 2.17
CA THR A 113 -19.18 2.91 1.85
C THR A 113 -18.31 4.09 2.34
N ALA A 114 -17.80 4.03 3.57
CA ALA A 114 -16.91 5.08 4.08
C ALA A 114 -15.65 5.21 3.22
N ALA A 115 -14.98 4.12 2.86
CA ALA A 115 -13.76 4.14 2.07
C ALA A 115 -14.00 4.71 0.65
N TYR A 116 -15.01 4.23 -0.04
CA TYR A 116 -15.20 4.53 -1.47
C TYR A 116 -16.13 5.71 -1.75
N ASP A 117 -17.17 5.89 -0.93
CA ASP A 117 -18.18 6.93 -1.20
C ASP A 117 -17.95 8.20 -0.38
N VAL A 118 -17.34 8.10 0.81
CA VAL A 118 -17.04 9.26 1.66
C VAL A 118 -15.61 9.75 1.43
N TYR A 119 -14.60 8.89 1.65
CA TYR A 119 -13.19 9.25 1.41
C TYR A 119 -12.81 9.29 -0.06
N LYS A 120 -13.59 8.63 -0.94
CA LYS A 120 -13.29 8.51 -2.36
C LYS A 120 -11.95 7.83 -2.66
N ALA A 121 -11.51 6.91 -1.78
CA ALA A 121 -10.30 6.13 -2.04
C ALA A 121 -10.50 5.16 -3.21
N ASP A 122 -9.42 4.86 -3.94
CA ASP A 122 -9.46 3.89 -5.05
C ASP A 122 -9.29 2.46 -4.52
N ALA A 123 -8.62 2.31 -3.38
CA ALA A 123 -8.53 1.01 -2.68
C ALA A 123 -8.46 1.20 -1.16
N VAL A 124 -8.67 0.12 -0.42
CA VAL A 124 -8.56 0.08 1.03
C VAL A 124 -7.89 -1.21 1.49
N THR A 125 -7.15 -1.17 2.61
CA THR A 125 -6.60 -2.38 3.23
C THR A 125 -7.64 -3.03 4.15
N VAL A 126 -7.77 -4.36 4.08
CA VAL A 126 -8.76 -5.13 4.83
C VAL A 126 -8.16 -6.38 5.47
N SER A 127 -8.69 -6.78 6.61
CA SER A 127 -8.31 -8.03 7.30
C SER A 127 -9.16 -9.20 6.80
N PRO A 128 -8.57 -10.35 6.46
CA PRO A 128 -9.30 -11.54 6.04
C PRO A 128 -9.84 -12.37 7.22
N TRP A 129 -9.49 -12.02 8.45
CA TRP A 129 -9.66 -12.90 9.61
C TRP A 129 -11.10 -13.39 9.84
N MET A 130 -12.08 -12.57 9.49
CA MET A 130 -13.50 -12.91 9.64
C MET A 130 -14.16 -13.47 8.36
N GLY A 131 -13.38 -13.77 7.32
CA GLY A 131 -13.84 -14.51 6.15
C GLY A 131 -14.48 -13.68 5.04
N SER A 132 -15.26 -14.35 4.19
CA SER A 132 -15.80 -13.77 2.94
C SER A 132 -16.80 -12.63 3.16
N ASP A 133 -17.59 -12.68 4.20
CA ASP A 133 -18.55 -11.63 4.54
C ASP A 133 -17.90 -10.37 5.10
N SER A 134 -16.63 -10.47 5.53
CA SER A 134 -15.79 -9.33 5.88
C SER A 134 -15.19 -8.66 4.64
N VAL A 135 -14.67 -9.44 3.69
CA VAL A 135 -13.97 -8.94 2.50
C VAL A 135 -14.92 -8.60 1.35
N GLY A 136 -15.97 -9.41 1.17
CA GLY A 136 -16.92 -9.30 0.05
C GLY A 136 -17.50 -7.89 -0.18
N PRO A 137 -17.91 -7.13 0.85
CA PRO A 137 -18.42 -5.78 0.66
C PRO A 137 -17.46 -4.78 0.01
N PHE A 138 -16.15 -5.07 0.03
CA PHE A 138 -15.14 -4.24 -0.62
C PHE A 138 -14.89 -4.60 -2.09
N ILE A 139 -15.50 -5.66 -2.60
CA ILE A 139 -15.51 -6.01 -4.02
C ILE A 139 -16.71 -5.31 -4.64
N ARG A 140 -16.45 -4.23 -5.37
CA ARG A 140 -17.52 -3.47 -6.02
C ARG A 140 -17.33 -3.44 -7.53
N GLU A 141 -18.20 -4.13 -8.22
CA GLU A 141 -18.30 -4.09 -9.68
C GLU A 141 -18.92 -2.76 -10.13
N ASN A 142 -18.18 -1.68 -9.96
CA ASN A 142 -18.64 -0.34 -10.36
C ASN A 142 -17.72 0.26 -11.43
N SER A 143 -18.16 1.39 -12.01
CA SER A 143 -17.40 2.13 -13.02
C SER A 143 -16.12 2.78 -12.47
N GLU A 144 -15.96 2.89 -11.15
CA GLU A 144 -14.83 3.57 -10.50
C GLU A 144 -13.62 2.65 -10.29
N GLY A 145 -13.80 1.32 -10.41
CA GLY A 145 -12.69 0.38 -10.28
C GLY A 145 -12.10 0.27 -8.88
N ASN A 146 -12.93 0.45 -7.83
CA ASN A 146 -12.46 0.34 -6.45
C ASN A 146 -11.94 -1.06 -6.13
N GLY A 147 -10.87 -1.15 -5.33
CA GLY A 147 -10.27 -2.43 -4.95
C GLY A 147 -9.96 -2.54 -3.47
N ALA A 148 -9.52 -3.72 -3.05
CA ALA A 148 -9.06 -3.92 -1.69
C ALA A 148 -7.75 -4.73 -1.65
N TYR A 149 -6.86 -4.34 -0.73
CA TYR A 149 -5.68 -5.12 -0.39
C TYR A 149 -5.92 -5.91 0.89
N VAL A 150 -5.98 -7.22 0.76
CA VAL A 150 -6.19 -8.14 1.88
C VAL A 150 -4.86 -8.42 2.57
N LEU A 151 -4.81 -8.37 3.90
CA LEU A 151 -3.61 -8.73 4.67
C LEU A 151 -3.29 -10.20 4.47
N LEU A 152 -2.18 -10.50 3.80
CA LEU A 152 -1.77 -11.87 3.50
C LEU A 152 -0.56 -12.28 4.36
N ARG A 153 0.57 -11.63 4.17
CA ARG A 153 1.80 -11.89 4.92
C ARG A 153 2.40 -10.56 5.38
N THR A 154 2.31 -10.28 6.66
CA THR A 154 2.74 -8.99 7.22
C THR A 154 4.17 -9.04 7.76
N SER A 155 4.86 -7.89 7.77
CA SER A 155 6.28 -7.79 8.12
C SER A 155 6.58 -7.67 9.62
N ASN A 156 5.56 -7.59 10.47
CA ASN A 156 5.73 -7.45 11.93
C ASN A 156 6.09 -8.79 12.59
N LYS A 157 6.81 -8.73 13.70
CA LYS A 157 7.23 -9.92 14.45
C LYS A 157 6.05 -10.80 14.90
N GLY A 158 4.92 -10.20 15.28
CA GLY A 158 3.71 -10.92 15.69
C GLY A 158 3.00 -11.69 14.54
N ALA A 159 3.47 -11.56 13.30
CA ALA A 159 2.96 -12.37 12.20
C ALA A 159 3.12 -13.88 12.45
N HIS A 160 4.21 -14.27 13.14
CA HIS A 160 4.48 -15.66 13.51
C HIS A 160 3.42 -16.29 14.42
N ASP A 161 2.65 -15.48 15.17
CA ASP A 161 1.66 -15.99 16.12
C ASP A 161 0.52 -16.74 15.38
N PHE A 162 0.17 -16.33 14.16
CA PHE A 162 -0.94 -16.90 13.39
C PHE A 162 -0.57 -17.26 11.95
N GLN A 163 0.20 -16.43 11.26
CA GLN A 163 0.42 -16.59 9.82
C GLN A 163 1.30 -17.80 9.49
N ASP A 164 2.21 -18.19 10.40
CA ASP A 164 3.10 -19.35 10.25
C ASP A 164 2.50 -20.65 10.81
N MET A 165 1.28 -20.60 11.36
CA MET A 165 0.61 -21.81 11.85
C MET A 165 0.44 -22.81 10.71
N SER A 166 0.80 -24.08 10.96
CA SER A 166 0.56 -25.16 10.01
C SER A 166 -0.92 -25.58 10.08
N VAL A 167 -1.64 -25.36 9.01
CA VAL A 167 -3.07 -25.71 8.89
C VAL A 167 -3.30 -26.80 7.87
N VAL A 168 -4.31 -27.63 8.10
CA VAL A 168 -4.80 -28.62 7.13
C VAL A 168 -5.73 -27.90 6.14
N ARG A 169 -5.50 -28.08 4.83
CA ARG A 169 -6.22 -27.33 3.77
C ARG A 169 -7.27 -28.15 3.02
N SER A 170 -7.26 -29.47 3.20
CA SER A 170 -8.22 -30.40 2.57
C SER A 170 -8.59 -31.52 3.54
N ASP A 171 -9.38 -32.46 3.10
CA ASP A 171 -9.74 -33.66 3.89
C ASP A 171 -8.56 -34.60 4.13
N ASP A 172 -7.44 -34.44 3.41
CA ASP A 172 -6.19 -35.16 3.70
C ASP A 172 -5.40 -34.44 4.79
N PRO A 173 -5.21 -35.03 5.98
CA PRO A 173 -4.47 -34.43 7.07
C PRO A 173 -2.99 -34.14 6.75
N ARG A 174 -2.45 -34.70 5.65
CA ARG A 174 -1.09 -34.47 5.17
C ARG A 174 -0.98 -33.22 4.28
N ASP A 175 -2.10 -32.73 3.74
CA ASP A 175 -2.14 -31.47 2.98
C ASP A 175 -2.11 -30.31 3.96
N ARG A 176 -0.89 -29.97 4.38
CA ARG A 176 -0.61 -28.90 5.35
C ARG A 176 0.25 -27.81 4.71
N ALA A 177 -0.05 -26.59 5.07
CA ALA A 177 0.77 -25.43 4.74
C ALA A 177 0.65 -24.35 5.82
N GLU A 178 1.45 -23.33 5.76
CA GLU A 178 1.32 -22.15 6.61
C GLU A 178 -0.01 -21.44 6.33
N ALA A 179 -0.61 -20.89 7.38
CA ALA A 179 -1.95 -20.29 7.34
C ALA A 179 -2.10 -19.21 6.27
N PHE A 180 -1.03 -18.46 5.98
CA PHE A 180 -1.08 -17.41 4.95
C PHE A 180 -1.33 -17.97 3.54
N TYR A 181 -0.96 -19.23 3.21
CA TYR A 181 -1.33 -19.84 1.93
C TYR A 181 -2.83 -20.09 1.81
N SER A 182 -3.49 -20.43 2.93
CA SER A 182 -4.96 -20.54 2.93
C SER A 182 -5.63 -19.18 2.70
N VAL A 183 -5.02 -18.10 3.22
CA VAL A 183 -5.49 -16.74 2.91
C VAL A 183 -5.28 -16.40 1.43
N ALA A 184 -4.13 -16.78 0.84
CA ALA A 184 -3.90 -16.58 -0.59
C ALA A 184 -4.94 -17.32 -1.45
N ASP A 185 -5.28 -18.57 -1.10
CA ASP A 185 -6.33 -19.33 -1.76
C ASP A 185 -7.68 -18.60 -1.70
N LYS A 186 -8.02 -18.06 -0.53
CA LYS A 186 -9.29 -17.35 -0.34
C LYS A 186 -9.31 -16.01 -1.10
N ILE A 187 -8.21 -15.27 -1.17
CA ILE A 187 -8.14 -14.05 -1.99
C ILE A 187 -8.41 -14.40 -3.45
N MET A 188 -7.77 -15.43 -3.99
CA MET A 188 -7.97 -15.87 -5.37
C MET A 188 -9.41 -16.35 -5.62
N GLU A 189 -10.01 -17.09 -4.67
CA GLU A 189 -11.39 -17.54 -4.73
C GLU A 189 -12.37 -16.36 -4.74
N TRP A 190 -12.19 -15.39 -3.83
CA TRP A 190 -13.10 -14.25 -3.69
C TRP A 190 -12.98 -13.25 -4.85
N ASP A 191 -11.78 -13.06 -5.38
CA ASP A 191 -11.57 -12.19 -6.56
C ASP A 191 -12.07 -12.86 -7.84
N GLY A 192 -11.94 -14.18 -7.93
CA GLY A 192 -12.24 -14.91 -9.17
C GLY A 192 -11.47 -14.35 -10.35
N THR A 193 -12.17 -13.78 -11.32
CA THR A 193 -11.59 -13.08 -12.49
C THR A 193 -11.93 -11.59 -12.51
N LEU A 194 -12.46 -11.06 -11.43
CA LEU A 194 -12.99 -9.68 -11.38
C LEU A 194 -11.89 -8.63 -11.37
N GLY A 195 -10.75 -8.91 -10.72
CA GLY A 195 -9.60 -8.01 -10.68
C GLY A 195 -9.78 -6.82 -9.74
N TYR A 196 -10.33 -7.07 -8.55
CA TYR A 196 -10.55 -6.05 -7.51
C TYR A 196 -9.73 -6.29 -6.24
N LEU A 197 -9.25 -7.53 -6.00
CA LEU A 197 -8.46 -7.83 -4.83
C LEU A 197 -6.96 -7.88 -5.11
N GLY A 198 -6.21 -7.32 -4.17
CA GLY A 198 -4.77 -7.47 -4.05
C GLY A 198 -4.41 -8.05 -2.68
N ALA A 199 -3.13 -8.23 -2.41
CA ALA A 199 -2.65 -8.72 -1.13
C ALA A 199 -1.55 -7.81 -0.55
N VAL A 200 -1.53 -7.65 0.78
CA VAL A 200 -0.39 -7.03 1.48
C VAL A 200 0.63 -8.12 1.80
N VAL A 201 1.84 -7.97 1.25
CA VAL A 201 2.97 -8.88 1.47
C VAL A 201 4.22 -8.06 1.83
N GLY A 202 4.79 -8.30 3.01
CA GLY A 202 5.94 -7.53 3.52
C GLY A 202 7.22 -7.72 2.70
N ALA A 203 8.03 -6.66 2.59
CA ALA A 203 9.31 -6.66 1.86
C ALA A 203 10.47 -7.29 2.65
N THR A 204 10.29 -7.62 3.93
CA THR A 204 11.38 -8.02 4.83
C THR A 204 11.93 -9.43 4.58
N HIS A 205 11.17 -10.27 3.89
CA HIS A 205 11.48 -11.67 3.58
C HIS A 205 11.31 -11.94 2.08
N PRO A 206 12.29 -11.58 1.23
CA PRO A 206 12.19 -11.76 -0.22
C PRO A 206 11.95 -13.22 -0.65
N GLU A 207 12.48 -14.18 0.11
CA GLU A 207 12.29 -15.62 -0.12
C GLU A 207 10.82 -16.06 0.09
N GLU A 208 10.11 -15.43 1.03
CA GLU A 208 8.67 -15.70 1.21
C GLU A 208 7.86 -15.05 0.08
N LEU A 209 8.24 -13.84 -0.32
CA LEU A 209 7.60 -13.14 -1.43
C LEU A 209 7.73 -13.94 -2.74
N GLU A 210 8.93 -14.51 -3.02
CA GLU A 210 9.16 -15.40 -4.16
C GLU A 210 8.24 -16.63 -4.11
N LYS A 211 8.17 -17.31 -2.94
CA LYS A 211 7.31 -18.49 -2.75
C LYS A 211 5.82 -18.15 -2.92
N ILE A 212 5.35 -17.05 -2.35
CA ILE A 212 3.95 -16.60 -2.48
C ILE A 212 3.65 -16.29 -3.96
N THR A 213 4.57 -15.61 -4.64
CA THR A 213 4.42 -15.29 -6.07
C THR A 213 4.34 -16.57 -6.91
N ALA A 214 5.26 -17.52 -6.69
CA ALA A 214 5.27 -18.82 -7.37
C ALA A 214 3.99 -19.62 -7.10
N TYR A 215 3.48 -19.55 -5.88
CA TYR A 215 2.23 -20.20 -5.51
C TYR A 215 1.03 -19.66 -6.29
N CYS A 216 0.90 -18.34 -6.38
CA CYS A 216 -0.14 -17.68 -7.17
C CYS A 216 0.00 -17.99 -8.67
N ALA A 217 1.22 -17.93 -9.20
CA ALA A 217 1.52 -18.23 -10.60
C ALA A 217 1.17 -19.69 -10.98
N ALA A 218 1.49 -20.66 -10.10
CA ALA A 218 1.14 -22.06 -10.30
C ALA A 218 -0.38 -22.29 -10.39
N LYS A 219 -1.17 -21.45 -9.71
CA LYS A 219 -2.64 -21.45 -9.80
C LYS A 219 -3.18 -20.64 -10.98
N LYS A 220 -2.30 -20.07 -11.80
CA LYS A 220 -2.67 -19.19 -12.92
C LYS A 220 -3.54 -17.99 -12.52
N HIS A 221 -3.36 -17.53 -11.29
CA HIS A 221 -4.09 -16.40 -10.73
C HIS A 221 -3.10 -15.42 -10.09
N GLU A 222 -2.76 -14.36 -10.79
CA GLU A 222 -1.86 -13.33 -10.31
C GLU A 222 -2.66 -12.20 -9.66
N ILE A 223 -2.32 -11.85 -8.43
CA ILE A 223 -2.91 -10.74 -7.67
C ILE A 223 -1.86 -9.66 -7.42
N PRO A 224 -2.22 -8.37 -7.47
CA PRO A 224 -1.26 -7.30 -7.17
C PRO A 224 -0.88 -7.31 -5.69
N PHE A 225 0.41 -7.15 -5.41
CA PHE A 225 0.90 -6.98 -4.05
C PHE A 225 1.11 -5.51 -3.70
N LEU A 226 0.65 -5.13 -2.52
CA LEU A 226 1.10 -3.93 -1.81
C LEU A 226 2.23 -4.39 -0.88
N ILE A 227 3.44 -3.91 -1.12
CA ILE A 227 4.65 -4.40 -0.48
C ILE A 227 5.23 -3.32 0.46
N PRO A 228 4.80 -3.30 1.73
CA PRO A 228 5.31 -2.33 2.71
C PRO A 228 6.73 -2.69 3.16
N GLY A 229 7.46 -1.64 3.57
CA GLY A 229 8.80 -1.77 4.13
C GLY A 229 9.91 -1.81 3.08
N VAL A 230 9.72 -1.16 1.94
CA VAL A 230 10.79 -1.01 0.95
C VAL A 230 11.71 0.15 1.34
N SER A 231 13.00 -0.12 1.39
CA SER A 231 14.04 0.86 1.73
C SER A 231 14.56 1.60 0.50
N ILE A 232 15.02 2.84 0.72
CA ILE A 232 15.68 3.63 -0.31
C ILE A 232 17.14 3.19 -0.41
N PRO A 233 17.69 2.96 -1.61
CA PRO A 233 19.07 2.53 -1.79
C PRO A 233 20.08 3.47 -1.11
N GLY A 234 21.00 2.87 -0.33
CA GLY A 234 22.05 3.60 0.38
C GLY A 234 21.58 4.42 1.59
N VAL A 235 20.34 4.20 2.07
CA VAL A 235 19.83 4.83 3.30
C VAL A 235 19.94 3.84 4.46
N PRO A 236 20.79 4.09 5.47
CA PRO A 236 20.89 3.25 6.66
C PRO A 236 19.60 3.27 7.49
N GLY A 237 19.27 2.16 8.14
CA GLY A 237 18.15 2.08 9.12
C GLY A 237 16.76 1.83 8.53
N GLY A 238 16.64 1.60 7.23
CA GLY A 238 15.40 1.09 6.64
C GLY A 238 15.12 -0.33 7.16
N GLN A 239 13.94 -0.55 7.75
CA GLN A 239 13.53 -1.91 8.21
C GLN A 239 13.10 -2.82 7.05
N GLY A 240 13.31 -2.39 5.80
CA GLY A 240 12.71 -3.00 4.64
C GLY A 240 13.70 -3.66 3.69
N GLY A 241 13.13 -4.45 2.78
CA GLY A 241 13.85 -5.04 1.67
C GLY A 241 14.29 -4.00 0.64
N ASP A 242 15.42 -4.25 -0.02
CA ASP A 242 15.85 -3.48 -1.18
C ASP A 242 14.88 -3.70 -2.35
N ALA A 243 14.50 -2.62 -3.05
CA ALA A 243 13.51 -2.67 -4.12
C ALA A 243 13.90 -3.64 -5.27
N LYS A 244 15.18 -3.67 -5.62
CA LYS A 244 15.69 -4.58 -6.65
C LYS A 244 15.56 -6.04 -6.22
N THR A 245 15.90 -6.35 -4.97
CA THR A 245 15.74 -7.68 -4.38
C THR A 245 14.28 -8.11 -4.36
N VAL A 246 13.37 -7.22 -3.95
CA VAL A 246 11.92 -7.46 -3.95
C VAL A 246 11.40 -7.77 -5.36
N LEU A 247 11.74 -6.95 -6.35
CA LEU A 247 11.31 -7.16 -7.73
C LEU A 247 11.94 -8.41 -8.37
N THR A 248 13.17 -8.77 -7.94
CA THR A 248 13.81 -10.00 -8.39
C THR A 248 13.08 -11.23 -7.82
N ALA A 249 12.71 -11.22 -6.55
CA ALA A 249 11.93 -12.28 -5.93
C ALA A 249 10.58 -12.51 -6.63
N ILE A 250 9.87 -11.41 -6.96
CA ILE A 250 8.64 -11.47 -7.75
C ILE A 250 8.87 -12.14 -9.11
N ALA A 251 9.92 -11.72 -9.83
CA ALA A 251 10.22 -12.28 -11.16
C ALA A 251 10.62 -13.75 -11.11
N ASN A 252 11.43 -14.14 -10.11
CA ASN A 252 11.81 -15.53 -9.88
C ASN A 252 10.58 -16.40 -9.60
N GLY A 253 9.60 -15.88 -8.86
CA GLY A 253 8.32 -16.52 -8.63
C GLY A 253 7.39 -16.53 -9.85
N GLY A 254 7.79 -15.97 -10.98
CA GLY A 254 6.98 -15.92 -12.21
C GLY A 254 5.95 -14.80 -12.25
N GLY A 255 6.00 -13.83 -11.33
CA GLY A 255 5.10 -12.69 -11.29
C GLY A 255 5.50 -11.54 -12.21
N ARG A 256 4.53 -10.70 -12.58
CA ARG A 256 4.71 -9.50 -13.40
C ARG A 256 5.23 -8.34 -12.56
N ARG A 257 6.44 -7.85 -12.79
CA ARG A 257 7.05 -6.75 -12.03
C ARG A 257 6.23 -5.45 -12.04
N LYS A 258 5.54 -5.15 -13.12
CA LYS A 258 4.74 -3.93 -13.33
C LYS A 258 3.28 -4.05 -12.89
N PHE A 259 3.04 -4.91 -11.92
CA PHE A 259 1.70 -5.19 -11.39
C PHE A 259 1.59 -4.96 -9.88
N HIS A 260 2.72 -4.83 -9.21
CA HIS A 260 2.82 -4.69 -7.76
C HIS A 260 3.24 -3.28 -7.38
N VAL A 261 2.95 -2.84 -6.15
CA VAL A 261 3.35 -1.52 -5.66
C VAL A 261 4.24 -1.63 -4.42
N LEU A 262 5.35 -0.93 -4.44
CA LEU A 262 6.40 -0.93 -3.43
C LEU A 262 6.23 0.27 -2.51
N ASN A 263 5.81 0.04 -1.24
CA ASN A 263 5.53 1.13 -0.32
C ASN A 263 6.74 1.51 0.52
N SER A 264 7.06 2.80 0.47
CA SER A 264 7.99 3.47 1.38
C SER A 264 7.31 4.70 2.00
N SER A 265 7.38 4.85 3.31
CA SER A 265 6.76 5.96 4.05
C SER A 265 7.82 6.91 4.60
N SER A 266 8.39 6.62 5.76
CA SER A 266 9.32 7.52 6.47
C SER A 266 10.57 7.86 5.66
N GLY A 267 11.10 6.91 4.90
CA GLY A 267 12.25 7.11 4.03
C GLY A 267 12.05 8.16 2.95
N LEU A 268 10.81 8.29 2.44
CA LEU A 268 10.42 9.32 1.47
C LEU A 268 9.98 10.59 2.19
N ASN A 269 8.99 10.53 3.07
CA ASN A 269 8.40 11.70 3.74
C ASN A 269 9.43 12.57 4.46
N PHE A 270 10.36 11.93 5.14
CA PHE A 270 11.33 12.64 5.99
C PHE A 270 12.76 12.57 5.41
N ALA A 271 12.86 12.56 4.09
CA ALA A 271 14.12 12.55 3.36
C ALA A 271 15.03 13.77 3.71
N TYR A 272 14.42 14.90 4.05
CA TYR A 272 15.10 16.12 4.49
C TYR A 272 16.02 15.92 5.70
N GLN A 273 15.77 14.90 6.54
CA GLN A 273 16.66 14.59 7.66
C GLN A 273 18.08 14.22 7.22
N ARG A 274 18.24 13.76 5.97
CA ARG A 274 19.55 13.44 5.39
C ARG A 274 20.30 14.68 4.88
N SER A 275 19.57 15.64 4.34
CA SER A 275 20.16 16.94 3.94
C SER A 275 20.37 17.87 5.13
N GLY A 276 19.68 17.64 6.24
CA GLY A 276 19.68 18.49 7.42
C GLY A 276 18.90 19.80 7.22
N ASN A 277 18.18 19.96 6.12
CA ASN A 277 17.45 21.19 5.81
C ASN A 277 15.92 20.94 5.71
N PRO A 278 15.13 21.22 6.77
CA PRO A 278 13.68 21.05 6.74
C PRO A 278 12.96 21.87 5.66
N ALA A 279 13.52 22.99 5.21
CA ALA A 279 12.92 23.80 4.15
C ALA A 279 12.90 23.08 2.78
N ASN A 280 13.73 22.06 2.61
CA ASN A 280 13.81 21.29 1.37
C ASN A 280 12.96 20.02 1.40
N PHE A 281 12.10 19.83 2.42
CA PHE A 281 11.41 18.55 2.64
C PHE A 281 10.68 18.01 1.40
N ALA A 282 10.01 18.87 0.65
CA ALA A 282 9.28 18.46 -0.54
C ALA A 282 10.23 18.05 -1.68
N SER A 283 11.28 18.81 -1.95
CA SER A 283 12.27 18.46 -2.96
C SER A 283 13.04 17.19 -2.59
N ASP A 284 13.47 17.07 -1.33
CA ASP A 284 14.20 15.91 -0.84
C ASP A 284 13.33 14.62 -0.88
N CYS A 285 12.03 14.76 -0.64
CA CYS A 285 11.07 13.65 -0.80
C CYS A 285 11.03 13.18 -2.26
N ILE A 286 10.96 14.09 -3.22
CA ILE A 286 10.89 13.75 -4.63
C ILE A 286 12.25 13.24 -5.15
N ASP A 287 13.39 13.77 -4.70
CA ASP A 287 14.71 13.20 -4.99
C ASP A 287 14.84 11.76 -4.50
N ALA A 288 14.32 11.48 -3.31
CA ALA A 288 14.30 10.14 -2.74
C ALA A 288 13.38 9.19 -3.51
N LEU A 289 12.22 9.69 -3.98
CA LEU A 289 11.28 8.94 -4.82
C LEU A 289 11.93 8.60 -6.17
N GLU A 290 12.58 9.55 -6.82
CA GLU A 290 13.28 9.36 -8.09
C GLU A 290 14.39 8.30 -7.96
N LYS A 291 15.23 8.42 -6.94
CA LYS A 291 16.26 7.43 -6.63
C LYS A 291 15.71 6.03 -6.36
N LEU A 292 14.58 5.94 -5.66
CA LEU A 292 13.92 4.65 -5.43
C LEU A 292 13.33 4.10 -6.74
N ALA A 293 12.73 4.94 -7.57
CA ALA A 293 12.21 4.56 -8.87
C ALA A 293 13.30 4.03 -9.82
N GLU A 294 14.47 4.67 -9.85
CA GLU A 294 15.63 4.21 -10.62
C GLU A 294 16.07 2.80 -10.21
N SER A 295 16.00 2.48 -8.91
CA SER A 295 16.34 1.13 -8.40
C SER A 295 15.32 0.05 -8.81
N CYS A 296 14.16 0.46 -9.30
CA CYS A 296 13.13 -0.45 -9.81
C CYS A 296 13.28 -0.76 -11.31
N VAL A 297 14.19 -0.09 -12.00
CA VAL A 297 14.53 -0.38 -13.40
C VAL A 297 15.41 -1.62 -13.40
N LEU A 298 14.89 -2.72 -13.95
CA LEU A 298 15.59 -4.01 -14.09
C LEU A 298 15.62 -4.41 -15.55
#